data_af6b67c8d10a6b62557ac89284f6d931
#
_entry.id   af6b67c8d10a6b62557ac89284f6d931
#
_cell.length_a   1.000
_cell.length_b   1.000
_cell.length_c   1.000
_cell.angle_alpha   90.00
_cell.angle_beta   90.00
_cell.angle_gamma   90.00
#
_symmetry.space_group_name_H-M   'P 1'
#
loop_
_entity.id
_entity.type
_entity.pdbx_description
1 polymer ?
#
loop_
_entity_poly.entity_id
_entity_poly.type
_entity_poly.pdbx_seq_one_letter_code
_entity_poly.pdbx_strand_id
1 'polypeptide(L)'
;MSFRSRLLAVMSLLWLVPQPLWAAEPLKIAFVDTGNTGRSLMAETLAPGFAKGLSRPVIFISRGVDVDPFDAAPEANARLLMAKRGFDVAQHRAQQLTAQDMAHADVILTMTSAHADKVRAAFPDAKAPVVPLALYATGVSEPIPDAWGKPMEAYEAVLVQLDRYLPLAMDRAVKDISPRD
;
A
#
# COMPACT_ATOMS: atom_id res chain seq x y z
N MET A 1 34.21 2.13 -73.42
CA MET A 1 34.17 3.01 -72.22
C MET A 1 33.26 2.34 -71.20
N SER A 2 33.84 1.74 -70.14
CA SER A 2 33.14 0.90 -69.18
C SER A 2 32.97 1.68 -67.88
N PHE A 3 31.72 1.97 -67.53
CA PHE A 3 31.36 2.62 -66.26
C PHE A 3 31.22 1.54 -65.19
N ARG A 4 32.17 1.44 -64.28
CA ARG A 4 32.03 0.57 -63.06
C ARG A 4 31.30 1.31 -61.96
N SER A 5 30.05 0.93 -61.72
CA SER A 5 29.27 1.34 -60.56
C SER A 5 29.87 0.75 -59.29
N ARG A 6 30.37 1.60 -58.39
CA ARG A 6 30.73 1.20 -57.01
C ARG A 6 29.49 1.29 -56.12
N LEU A 7 28.96 0.15 -55.71
CA LEU A 7 27.99 0.08 -54.62
C LEU A 7 28.72 0.36 -53.27
N LEU A 8 28.37 1.46 -52.67
CA LEU A 8 28.72 1.75 -51.27
C LEU A 8 27.73 1.01 -50.36
N ALA A 9 28.22 -0.04 -49.70
CA ALA A 9 27.45 -0.72 -48.64
C ALA A 9 27.49 0.17 -47.39
N VAL A 10 26.37 0.80 -47.08
CA VAL A 10 26.17 1.50 -45.80
C VAL A 10 25.90 0.45 -44.73
N MET A 11 26.94 0.10 -43.97
CA MET A 11 26.77 -0.70 -42.76
C MET A 11 26.09 0.16 -41.69
N SER A 12 24.78 -0.04 -41.51
CA SER A 12 24.02 0.53 -40.41
C SER A 12 24.47 -0.14 -39.12
N LEU A 13 25.32 0.55 -38.33
CA LEU A 13 25.58 0.17 -36.93
C LEU A 13 24.31 0.38 -36.16
N LEU A 14 23.53 -0.68 -35.91
CA LEU A 14 22.48 -0.70 -34.91
C LEU A 14 23.16 -0.51 -33.54
N TRP A 15 23.07 0.70 -33.01
CA TRP A 15 23.36 0.95 -31.59
C TRP A 15 22.40 0.15 -30.76
N LEU A 16 22.87 -0.93 -30.12
CA LEU A 16 22.19 -1.57 -29.01
C LEU A 16 22.18 -0.54 -27.87
N VAL A 17 21.12 0.26 -27.80
CA VAL A 17 20.83 1.05 -26.62
C VAL A 17 20.53 0.02 -25.53
N PRO A 18 21.30 -0.04 -24.43
CA PRO A 18 20.96 -0.93 -23.33
C PRO A 18 19.58 -0.51 -22.86
N GLN A 19 18.61 -1.41 -23.01
CA GLN A 19 17.27 -1.23 -22.45
C GLN A 19 17.47 -1.02 -20.96
N PRO A 20 16.89 0.05 -20.35
CA PRO A 20 16.98 0.20 -18.90
C PRO A 20 16.47 -1.10 -18.28
N LEU A 21 17.26 -1.67 -17.36
CA LEU A 21 16.79 -2.77 -16.52
C LEU A 21 15.44 -2.29 -15.97
N TRP A 22 14.35 -2.94 -16.40
CA TRP A 22 13.00 -2.58 -16.00
C TRP A 22 12.97 -2.53 -14.48
N ALA A 23 12.79 -1.33 -13.94
CA ALA A 23 12.52 -1.22 -12.51
C ALA A 23 11.30 -2.10 -12.25
N ALA A 24 11.45 -3.07 -11.34
CA ALA A 24 10.37 -4.01 -11.04
C ALA A 24 9.08 -3.23 -10.78
N GLU A 25 7.96 -3.67 -11.38
CA GLU A 25 6.65 -3.07 -11.17
C GLU A 25 6.42 -2.83 -9.67
N PRO A 26 5.98 -1.64 -9.26
CA PRO A 26 5.75 -1.34 -7.85
C PRO A 26 4.73 -2.30 -7.26
N LEU A 27 5.03 -2.81 -6.07
CA LEU A 27 4.06 -3.54 -5.26
C LEU A 27 3.00 -2.56 -4.74
N LYS A 28 1.72 -2.90 -4.81
CA LYS A 28 0.60 -2.04 -4.41
C LYS A 28 -0.13 -2.64 -3.21
N ILE A 29 -0.02 -1.97 -2.08
CA ILE A 29 -0.61 -2.39 -0.80
C ILE A 29 -1.70 -1.41 -0.39
N ALA A 30 -2.90 -1.92 -0.10
CA ALA A 30 -3.99 -1.14 0.47
C ALA A 30 -4.18 -1.47 1.94
N PHE A 31 -4.22 -0.45 2.80
CA PHE A 31 -4.60 -0.58 4.21
C PHE A 31 -6.08 -0.23 4.38
N VAL A 32 -6.82 -1.08 5.08
CA VAL A 32 -8.28 -0.92 5.18
C VAL A 32 -8.77 -1.02 6.62
N ASP A 33 -9.55 -0.02 7.04
CA ASP A 33 -10.32 -0.01 8.29
C ASP A 33 -11.80 0.34 8.04
N THR A 34 -12.52 0.83 9.03
CA THR A 34 -13.93 1.24 8.87
C THR A 34 -14.03 2.54 8.08
N GLY A 35 -13.54 3.65 8.65
CA GLY A 35 -13.81 5.01 8.19
C GLY A 35 -12.69 5.69 7.43
N ASN A 36 -11.48 5.10 7.37
CA ASN A 36 -10.28 5.68 6.74
C ASN A 36 -9.84 7.04 7.35
N THR A 37 -10.12 7.26 8.63
CA THR A 37 -9.79 8.48 9.35
C THR A 37 -8.72 8.31 10.43
N GLY A 38 -8.42 7.05 10.80
CA GLY A 38 -7.50 6.71 11.88
C GLY A 38 -6.47 5.66 11.50
N ARG A 39 -6.74 4.39 11.79
CA ARG A 39 -5.79 3.26 11.70
C ARG A 39 -5.19 3.05 10.31
N SER A 40 -6.02 2.99 9.28
CA SER A 40 -5.56 2.78 7.90
C SER A 40 -4.76 3.97 7.37
N LEU A 41 -5.17 5.19 7.71
CA LEU A 41 -4.43 6.43 7.43
C LEU A 41 -3.05 6.41 8.09
N MET A 42 -2.98 6.06 9.40
CA MET A 42 -1.70 5.98 10.11
C MET A 42 -0.79 4.92 9.48
N ALA A 43 -1.34 3.76 9.10
CA ALA A 43 -0.58 2.70 8.44
C ALA A 43 -0.01 3.16 7.09
N GLU A 44 -0.83 3.78 6.22
CA GLU A 44 -0.38 4.35 4.94
C GLU A 44 0.74 5.38 5.13
N THR A 45 0.59 6.26 6.12
CA THR A 45 1.54 7.33 6.42
C THR A 45 2.90 6.78 6.88
N LEU A 46 2.91 5.73 7.68
CA LEU A 46 4.12 5.15 8.27
C LEU A 46 4.83 4.15 7.36
N ALA A 47 4.07 3.40 6.55
CA ALA A 47 4.58 2.31 5.73
C ALA A 47 5.75 2.69 4.80
N PRO A 48 5.80 3.88 4.15
CA PRO A 48 6.95 4.29 3.34
C PRO A 48 8.27 4.32 4.11
N GLY A 49 8.23 4.60 5.41
CA GLY A 49 9.42 4.57 6.28
C GLY A 49 10.03 3.18 6.39
N PHE A 50 9.19 2.15 6.47
CA PHE A 50 9.58 0.74 6.57
C PHE A 50 9.87 0.09 5.21
N ALA A 51 9.44 0.71 4.12
CA ALA A 51 9.73 0.22 2.77
C ALA A 51 11.07 0.70 2.20
N LYS A 52 11.77 1.58 2.91
CA LYS A 52 13.10 2.07 2.49
C LYS A 52 14.11 0.92 2.46
N GLY A 53 14.79 0.76 1.33
CA GLY A 53 15.81 -0.29 1.16
C GLY A 53 15.27 -1.67 0.78
N LEU A 54 13.96 -1.84 0.59
CA LEU A 54 13.40 -3.06 0.03
C LEU A 54 13.84 -3.21 -1.44
N SER A 55 13.90 -4.44 -1.91
CA SER A 55 14.36 -4.77 -3.26
C SER A 55 13.40 -4.35 -4.38
N ARG A 56 12.18 -3.88 -4.02
CA ARG A 56 11.11 -3.49 -4.94
C ARG A 56 10.41 -2.24 -4.44
N PRO A 57 10.08 -1.26 -5.30
CA PRO A 57 9.27 -0.11 -4.92
C PRO A 57 7.88 -0.56 -4.43
N VAL A 58 7.32 0.16 -3.46
CA VAL A 58 5.99 -0.12 -2.91
C VAL A 58 5.14 1.15 -2.95
N ILE A 59 3.92 1.03 -3.43
CA ILE A 59 2.90 2.08 -3.42
C ILE A 59 1.87 1.72 -2.36
N PHE A 60 1.52 2.68 -1.53
CA PHE A 60 0.56 2.51 -0.45
C PHE A 60 -0.68 3.36 -0.70
N ILE A 61 -1.83 2.81 -0.36
CA ILE A 61 -3.10 3.54 -0.25
C ILE A 61 -3.80 3.13 1.04
N SER A 62 -4.66 4.00 1.56
CA SER A 62 -5.60 3.64 2.62
C SER A 62 -7.04 3.87 2.20
N ARG A 63 -7.97 3.03 2.71
CA ARG A 63 -9.41 3.07 2.38
C ARG A 63 -10.24 2.68 3.60
N GLY A 64 -11.52 3.06 3.55
CA GLY A 64 -12.53 2.59 4.49
C GLY A 64 -13.51 1.62 3.83
N VAL A 65 -14.07 0.70 4.61
CA VAL A 65 -15.17 -0.17 4.16
C VAL A 65 -16.54 0.44 4.38
N ASP A 66 -16.61 1.53 5.18
CA ASP A 66 -17.86 2.19 5.60
C ASP A 66 -17.53 3.66 5.94
N VAL A 67 -17.24 4.43 4.90
CA VAL A 67 -16.81 5.83 5.05
C VAL A 67 -18.02 6.73 5.23
N ASP A 68 -18.03 7.53 6.31
CA ASP A 68 -18.98 8.62 6.47
C ASP A 68 -18.52 9.84 5.66
N PRO A 69 -19.26 10.26 4.63
CA PRO A 69 -18.89 11.41 3.81
C PRO A 69 -18.92 12.75 4.59
N PHE A 70 -19.59 12.78 5.75
CA PHE A 70 -19.66 13.97 6.61
C PHE A 70 -18.54 14.01 7.65
N ASP A 71 -17.82 12.89 7.88
CA ASP A 71 -16.68 12.78 8.79
C ASP A 71 -15.45 12.20 8.05
N ALA A 72 -15.02 12.89 7.00
CA ALA A 72 -13.92 12.44 6.14
C ALA A 72 -12.54 12.98 6.55
N ALA A 73 -12.47 13.84 7.58
CA ALA A 73 -11.20 14.38 8.06
C ALA A 73 -10.45 13.39 8.96
N PRO A 74 -9.11 13.47 9.05
CA PRO A 74 -8.36 12.66 10.01
C PRO A 74 -8.81 12.90 11.45
N GLU A 75 -8.96 11.83 12.21
CA GLU A 75 -9.21 11.90 13.65
C GLU A 75 -8.17 12.76 14.35
N ALA A 76 -8.61 13.63 15.27
CA ALA A 76 -7.74 14.64 15.92
C ALA A 76 -6.52 13.99 16.57
N ASN A 77 -6.70 12.88 17.30
CA ASN A 77 -5.60 12.18 17.98
C ASN A 77 -4.66 11.49 17.00
N ALA A 78 -5.18 10.89 15.91
CA ALA A 78 -4.35 10.32 14.84
C ALA A 78 -3.48 11.41 14.19
N ARG A 79 -4.08 12.57 13.88
CA ARG A 79 -3.35 13.71 13.32
C ARG A 79 -2.25 14.21 14.26
N LEU A 80 -2.55 14.34 15.56
CA LEU A 80 -1.55 14.76 16.55
C LEU A 80 -0.38 13.77 16.65
N LEU A 81 -0.65 12.46 16.66
CA LEU A 81 0.41 11.45 16.70
C LEU A 81 1.26 11.46 15.42
N MET A 82 0.64 11.60 14.25
CA MET A 82 1.39 11.69 12.99
C MET A 82 2.25 12.96 12.96
N ALA A 83 1.73 14.09 13.44
CA ALA A 83 2.51 15.32 13.55
C ALA A 83 3.72 15.18 14.49
N LYS A 84 3.58 14.50 15.65
CA LYS A 84 4.71 14.17 16.55
C LYS A 84 5.79 13.30 15.85
N ARG A 85 5.40 12.52 14.84
CA ARG A 85 6.31 11.70 14.00
C ARG A 85 6.85 12.48 12.79
N GLY A 86 6.51 13.75 12.62
CA GLY A 86 6.95 14.60 11.50
C GLY A 86 6.12 14.48 10.23
N PHE A 87 4.91 13.89 10.31
CA PHE A 87 4.01 13.76 9.17
C PHE A 87 2.82 14.72 9.27
N ASP A 88 2.55 15.46 8.21
CA ASP A 88 1.32 16.25 8.08
C ASP A 88 0.27 15.47 7.30
N VAL A 89 -0.81 15.09 7.97
CA VAL A 89 -1.94 14.37 7.40
C VAL A 89 -3.21 15.22 7.31
N ALA A 90 -3.12 16.55 7.52
CA ALA A 90 -4.28 17.44 7.56
C ALA A 90 -5.09 17.46 6.25
N GLN A 91 -4.43 17.21 5.12
CA GLN A 91 -5.06 17.19 3.80
C GLN A 91 -5.68 15.84 3.44
N HIS A 92 -5.46 14.80 4.23
CA HIS A 92 -6.11 13.51 3.99
C HIS A 92 -7.62 13.65 4.01
N ARG A 93 -8.29 12.94 3.14
CA ARG A 93 -9.74 12.77 3.13
C ARG A 93 -10.05 11.29 2.98
N ALA A 94 -10.88 10.81 3.86
CA ALA A 94 -11.32 9.43 3.87
C ALA A 94 -11.93 9.04 2.52
N GLN A 95 -11.55 7.87 2.03
CA GLN A 95 -12.01 7.34 0.74
C GLN A 95 -12.55 5.93 0.92
N GLN A 96 -13.73 5.70 0.31
CA GLN A 96 -14.35 4.38 0.27
C GLN A 96 -13.50 3.42 -0.58
N LEU A 97 -13.35 2.18 -0.12
CA LEU A 97 -12.72 1.12 -0.91
C LEU A 97 -13.58 0.83 -2.16
N THR A 98 -12.92 0.78 -3.32
CA THR A 98 -13.59 0.61 -4.62
C THR A 98 -13.16 -0.68 -5.32
N ALA A 99 -13.95 -1.13 -6.30
CA ALA A 99 -13.59 -2.26 -7.17
C ALA A 99 -12.29 -1.98 -7.95
N GLN A 100 -12.01 -0.71 -8.27
CA GLN A 100 -10.75 -0.32 -8.92
C GLN A 100 -9.56 -0.50 -7.98
N ASP A 101 -9.67 -0.12 -6.70
CA ASP A 101 -8.63 -0.36 -5.70
C ASP A 101 -8.35 -1.86 -5.58
N MET A 102 -9.42 -2.68 -5.51
CA MET A 102 -9.31 -4.15 -5.42
C MET A 102 -8.62 -4.76 -6.65
N ALA A 103 -8.88 -4.23 -7.85
CA ALA A 103 -8.26 -4.72 -9.09
C ALA A 103 -6.78 -4.35 -9.20
N HIS A 104 -6.37 -3.23 -8.60
CA HIS A 104 -5.01 -2.72 -8.70
C HIS A 104 -4.12 -3.12 -7.53
N ALA A 105 -4.67 -3.43 -6.36
CA ALA A 105 -3.88 -3.86 -5.21
C ALA A 105 -3.31 -5.27 -5.42
N ASP A 106 -2.10 -5.49 -4.94
CA ASP A 106 -1.47 -6.81 -4.86
C ASP A 106 -1.84 -7.52 -3.56
N VAL A 107 -2.11 -6.75 -2.50
CA VAL A 107 -2.63 -7.24 -1.22
C VAL A 107 -3.43 -6.15 -0.51
N ILE A 108 -4.51 -6.57 0.16
CA ILE A 108 -5.34 -5.74 1.02
C ILE A 108 -5.07 -6.13 2.48
N LEU A 109 -4.50 -5.22 3.26
CA LEU A 109 -4.18 -5.41 4.65
C LEU A 109 -5.21 -4.70 5.53
N THR A 110 -6.03 -5.46 6.23
CA THR A 110 -7.12 -4.93 7.05
C THR A 110 -6.72 -4.80 8.52
N MET A 111 -7.31 -3.87 9.25
CA MET A 111 -6.99 -3.67 10.67
C MET A 111 -7.56 -4.77 11.58
N THR A 112 -8.61 -5.47 11.13
CA THR A 112 -9.23 -6.59 11.86
C THR A 112 -9.75 -7.65 10.89
N SER A 113 -10.05 -8.85 11.39
CA SER A 113 -10.73 -9.90 10.62
C SER A 113 -12.15 -9.48 10.18
N ALA A 114 -12.87 -8.72 11.02
CA ALA A 114 -14.19 -8.20 10.64
C ALA A 114 -14.13 -7.27 9.42
N HIS A 115 -13.06 -6.45 9.28
CA HIS A 115 -12.86 -5.67 8.08
C HIS A 115 -12.56 -6.57 6.86
N ALA A 116 -11.74 -7.60 7.03
CA ALA A 116 -11.46 -8.55 5.96
C ALA A 116 -12.73 -9.25 5.45
N ASP A 117 -13.62 -9.63 6.36
CA ASP A 117 -14.89 -10.27 6.02
C ASP A 117 -15.82 -9.31 5.28
N LYS A 118 -15.91 -8.04 5.71
CA LYS A 118 -16.66 -7.00 4.99
C LYS A 118 -16.12 -6.77 3.58
N VAL A 119 -14.79 -6.69 3.41
CA VAL A 119 -14.17 -6.53 2.09
C VAL A 119 -14.49 -7.71 1.19
N ARG A 120 -14.35 -8.96 1.67
CA ARG A 120 -14.65 -10.16 0.88
C ARG A 120 -16.12 -10.24 0.50
N ALA A 121 -17.02 -9.84 1.41
CA ALA A 121 -18.45 -9.80 1.13
C ALA A 121 -18.82 -8.75 0.08
N ALA A 122 -18.16 -7.58 0.11
CA ALA A 122 -18.41 -6.51 -0.86
C ALA A 122 -17.77 -6.79 -2.24
N PHE A 123 -16.68 -7.55 -2.28
CA PHE A 123 -15.91 -7.83 -3.50
C PHE A 123 -15.57 -9.32 -3.63
N PRO A 124 -16.57 -10.20 -3.83
CA PRO A 124 -16.39 -11.65 -3.82
C PRO A 124 -15.46 -12.16 -4.95
N ASP A 125 -15.40 -11.43 -6.06
CA ASP A 125 -14.58 -11.80 -7.23
C ASP A 125 -13.18 -11.21 -7.22
N ALA A 126 -12.79 -10.52 -6.13
CA ALA A 126 -11.49 -9.90 -6.02
C ALA A 126 -10.37 -10.95 -5.96
N LYS A 127 -9.33 -10.74 -6.77
CA LYS A 127 -8.17 -11.65 -6.83
C LYS A 127 -7.11 -11.33 -5.77
N ALA A 128 -7.01 -10.07 -5.35
CA ALA A 128 -6.05 -9.66 -4.35
C ALA A 128 -6.33 -10.35 -2.99
N PRO A 129 -5.32 -10.92 -2.34
CA PRO A 129 -5.47 -11.45 -1.00
C PRO A 129 -5.96 -10.36 -0.03
N VAL A 130 -6.99 -10.68 0.77
CA VAL A 130 -7.53 -9.80 1.82
C VAL A 130 -7.20 -10.43 3.16
N VAL A 131 -6.28 -9.84 3.92
CA VAL A 131 -5.74 -10.45 5.13
C VAL A 131 -5.60 -9.40 6.24
N PRO A 132 -5.94 -9.72 7.51
CA PRO A 132 -5.61 -8.84 8.63
C PRO A 132 -4.11 -8.57 8.74
N LEU A 133 -3.72 -7.31 9.00
CA LEU A 133 -2.31 -6.89 9.01
C LEU A 133 -1.45 -7.72 9.97
N ALA A 134 -1.92 -7.94 11.21
CA ALA A 134 -1.17 -8.74 12.19
C ALA A 134 -1.00 -10.19 11.73
N LEU A 135 -2.05 -10.81 11.20
CA LEU A 135 -2.01 -12.17 10.65
C LEU A 135 -1.04 -12.26 9.46
N TYR A 136 -1.08 -11.27 8.57
CA TYR A 136 -0.15 -11.21 7.45
C TYR A 136 1.29 -11.05 7.90
N ALA A 137 1.54 -10.21 8.90
CA ALA A 137 2.88 -9.93 9.42
C ALA A 137 3.49 -11.10 10.20
N THR A 138 2.70 -11.77 11.03
CA THR A 138 3.22 -12.70 12.07
C THR A 138 2.66 -14.11 12.01
N GLY A 139 1.61 -14.36 11.23
CA GLY A 139 0.86 -15.62 11.25
C GLY A 139 -0.13 -15.72 12.41
N VAL A 140 -0.21 -14.71 13.29
CA VAL A 140 -1.13 -14.69 14.45
C VAL A 140 -2.23 -13.65 14.23
N SER A 141 -3.49 -14.06 14.43
CA SER A 141 -4.64 -13.16 14.32
C SER A 141 -4.76 -12.32 15.57
N GLU A 142 -4.32 -11.07 15.49
CA GLU A 142 -4.45 -10.06 16.54
C GLU A 142 -5.10 -8.82 15.94
N PRO A 143 -6.24 -8.32 16.48
CA PRO A 143 -6.88 -7.14 15.93
C PRO A 143 -6.10 -5.88 16.31
N ILE A 144 -6.01 -4.92 15.39
CA ILE A 144 -5.64 -3.55 15.73
C ILE A 144 -6.90 -2.83 16.20
N PRO A 145 -7.03 -2.56 17.52
CA PRO A 145 -8.28 -2.11 18.11
C PRO A 145 -8.69 -0.74 17.60
N ASP A 146 -9.98 -0.48 17.64
CA ASP A 146 -10.51 0.83 17.29
C ASP A 146 -10.18 1.85 18.37
N ALA A 147 -9.67 3.00 17.95
CA ALA A 147 -9.34 4.13 18.83
C ALA A 147 -10.30 5.32 18.67
N TRP A 148 -11.23 5.26 17.71
CA TRP A 148 -12.16 6.35 17.42
C TRP A 148 -12.91 6.81 18.67
N GLY A 149 -12.90 8.12 18.94
CA GLY A 149 -13.55 8.71 20.11
C GLY A 149 -12.89 8.40 21.47
N LYS A 150 -11.74 7.68 21.47
CA LYS A 150 -11.04 7.32 22.71
C LYS A 150 -9.91 8.30 23.03
N PRO A 151 -9.37 8.27 24.26
CA PRO A 151 -8.23 9.05 24.67
C PRO A 151 -6.97 8.73 23.85
N MET A 152 -5.96 9.61 23.96
CA MET A 152 -4.70 9.52 23.21
C MET A 152 -3.98 8.19 23.40
N GLU A 153 -4.05 7.60 24.59
CA GLU A 153 -3.40 6.34 24.94
C GLU A 153 -3.90 5.16 24.05
N ALA A 154 -5.16 5.21 23.62
CA ALA A 154 -5.69 4.20 22.69
C ALA A 154 -5.06 4.32 21.29
N TYR A 155 -4.80 5.54 20.85
CA TYR A 155 -4.10 5.79 19.57
C TYR A 155 -2.61 5.45 19.66
N GLU A 156 -1.98 5.70 20.80
CA GLU A 156 -0.60 5.29 21.06
C GLU A 156 -0.46 3.77 21.05
N ALA A 157 -1.43 3.04 21.60
CA ALA A 157 -1.47 1.58 21.53
C ALA A 157 -1.61 1.07 20.08
N VAL A 158 -2.45 1.72 19.26
CA VAL A 158 -2.54 1.44 17.81
C VAL A 158 -1.19 1.67 17.13
N LEU A 159 -0.53 2.78 17.44
CA LEU A 159 0.77 3.13 16.87
C LEU A 159 1.84 2.08 17.18
N VAL A 160 1.89 1.59 18.43
CA VAL A 160 2.81 0.51 18.83
C VAL A 160 2.58 -0.77 18.01
N GLN A 161 1.33 -1.13 17.75
CA GLN A 161 1.02 -2.29 16.91
C GLN A 161 1.40 -2.05 15.44
N LEU A 162 1.14 -0.87 14.89
CA LEU A 162 1.56 -0.53 13.53
C LEU A 162 3.08 -0.56 13.38
N ASP A 163 3.83 0.02 14.31
CA ASP A 163 5.30 -0.03 14.34
C ASP A 163 5.85 -1.46 14.38
N ARG A 164 5.13 -2.39 15.04
CA ARG A 164 5.48 -3.81 15.12
C ARG A 164 5.18 -4.56 13.82
N TYR A 165 4.00 -4.35 13.23
CA TYR A 165 3.53 -5.19 12.13
C TYR A 165 3.93 -4.68 10.75
N LEU A 166 4.03 -3.36 10.54
CA LEU A 166 4.34 -2.81 9.22
C LEU A 166 5.67 -3.32 8.67
N PRO A 167 6.80 -3.27 9.38
CA PRO A 167 8.07 -3.77 8.83
C PRO A 167 8.00 -5.24 8.42
N LEU A 168 7.38 -6.09 9.25
CA LEU A 168 7.24 -7.52 8.97
C LEU A 168 6.33 -7.78 7.76
N ALA A 169 5.24 -7.00 7.65
CA ALA A 169 4.34 -7.10 6.50
C ALA A 169 5.01 -6.65 5.19
N MET A 170 5.81 -5.58 5.24
CA MET A 170 6.54 -5.09 4.06
C MET A 170 7.57 -6.10 3.58
N ASP A 171 8.37 -6.64 4.49
CA ASP A 171 9.36 -7.69 4.19
C ASP A 171 8.71 -8.93 3.57
N ARG A 172 7.56 -9.35 4.11
CA ARG A 172 6.82 -10.48 3.58
C ARG A 172 6.25 -10.19 2.20
N ALA A 173 5.63 -9.02 2.00
CA ALA A 173 4.99 -8.67 0.74
C ALA A 173 5.99 -8.67 -0.43
N VAL A 174 7.18 -8.13 -0.23
CA VAL A 174 8.23 -8.11 -1.27
C VAL A 174 8.76 -9.52 -1.58
N LYS A 175 8.77 -10.44 -0.61
CA LYS A 175 9.23 -11.82 -0.80
C LYS A 175 8.18 -12.71 -1.45
N ASP A 176 6.91 -12.57 -1.04
CA ASP A 176 5.85 -13.53 -1.36
C ASP A 176 5.08 -13.14 -2.64
N ILE A 177 5.07 -11.85 -2.99
CA ILE A 177 4.29 -11.37 -4.15
C ILE A 177 5.23 -11.14 -5.34
N SER A 178 5.14 -12.03 -6.33
CA SER A 178 5.87 -11.87 -7.60
C SER A 178 5.44 -10.61 -8.37
N PRO A 179 6.32 -10.01 -9.17
CA PRO A 179 5.91 -8.99 -10.13
C PRO A 179 4.79 -9.51 -11.04
N ARG A 180 3.88 -8.63 -11.44
CA ARG A 180 2.89 -8.95 -12.47
C ARG A 180 3.60 -9.00 -13.82
N ASP A 181 3.32 -10.02 -14.62
CA ASP A 181 3.78 -10.15 -16.01
C ASP A 181 3.08 -9.15 -16.94
#